data_3bd055e49648edeb73bfa783519d6684
#
_entry.id   3bd055e49648edeb73bfa783519d6684
#
_cell.length_a   1.000
_cell.length_b   1.000
_cell.length_c   1.000
_cell.angle_alpha   90.00
_cell.angle_beta   90.00
_cell.angle_gamma   90.00
#
_symmetry.space_group_name_H-M   'P 1'
#
loop_
_entity.id
_entity.type
_entity.pdbx_description
1 polymer ?
#
loop_
_entity_poly.entity_id
_entity_poly.type
_entity_poly.pdbx_seq_one_letter_code
_entity_poly.pdbx_strand_id
1 'polypeptide(L)'
;VADYNVYVNGTLDGTARKNYEENAKWADTYMKSFYEYYETNSDVDMVNVDIHSYRATGLTPDTEYTFKVVAVDKDGKELGTAKEISQKTTVKPEEFNILDYGAVATEGYTSYNDEVNALVEKNTKAIQAAIDACTPGGKVVIPQAEDGKVFVSGALWLKSDITVELDGTLWASPNSDHFEIGFLMYPFYTDTRGWGLLNATSADENAPLE
;
A
#
# COMPACT_ATOMS: atom_id res chain seq x y z
N VAL A 1 -28.43 -7.05 13.76
CA VAL A 1 -27.75 -6.47 12.57
C VAL A 1 -26.89 -7.56 11.96
N ALA A 2 -27.05 -7.81 10.67
CA ALA A 2 -26.19 -8.74 9.95
C ALA A 2 -25.10 -7.98 9.19
N ASP A 3 -25.51 -7.00 8.37
CA ASP A 3 -24.63 -6.21 7.51
C ASP A 3 -25.10 -4.75 7.45
N TYR A 4 -24.49 -3.95 6.59
CA TYR A 4 -24.85 -2.53 6.40
C TYR A 4 -24.92 -2.19 4.91
N ASN A 5 -26.07 -1.70 4.45
CA ASN A 5 -26.19 -1.07 3.14
C ASN A 5 -25.46 0.27 3.12
N VAL A 6 -24.70 0.51 2.07
CA VAL A 6 -23.96 1.76 1.85
C VAL A 6 -24.55 2.48 0.65
N TYR A 7 -24.95 3.71 0.86
CA TYR A 7 -25.48 4.61 -0.16
C TYR A 7 -24.48 5.71 -0.44
N VAL A 8 -24.25 6.00 -1.70
CA VAL A 8 -23.44 7.13 -2.17
C VAL A 8 -24.36 8.09 -2.90
N ASN A 9 -24.44 9.34 -2.44
CA ASN A 9 -25.35 10.37 -2.96
C ASN A 9 -26.80 9.87 -3.08
N GLY A 10 -27.26 9.12 -2.07
CA GLY A 10 -28.63 8.59 -2.01
C GLY A 10 -28.90 7.34 -2.83
N THR A 11 -27.94 6.85 -3.61
CA THR A 11 -28.06 5.60 -4.40
C THR A 11 -27.36 4.46 -3.68
N LEU A 12 -27.99 3.29 -3.59
CA LEU A 12 -27.36 2.08 -3.03
C LEU A 12 -26.16 1.70 -3.89
N ASP A 13 -24.96 1.76 -3.28
CA ASP A 13 -23.69 1.44 -3.93
C ASP A 13 -23.23 0.01 -3.62
N GLY A 14 -23.57 -0.50 -2.44
CA GLY A 14 -23.28 -1.87 -2.05
C GLY A 14 -23.58 -2.16 -0.58
N THR A 15 -23.05 -3.29 -0.11
CA THR A 15 -23.24 -3.74 1.27
C THR A 15 -21.88 -3.96 1.95
N ALA A 16 -21.66 -3.29 3.08
CA ALA A 16 -20.52 -3.55 3.95
C ALA A 16 -20.75 -4.86 4.69
N ARG A 17 -19.93 -5.87 4.38
CA ARG A 17 -19.97 -7.19 4.99
C ARG A 17 -18.82 -7.38 5.95
N LYS A 18 -18.88 -8.44 6.74
CA LYS A 18 -17.79 -8.82 7.64
C LYS A 18 -16.50 -9.01 6.85
N ASN A 19 -15.45 -8.32 7.26
CA ASN A 19 -14.20 -8.25 6.51
C ASN A 19 -13.56 -9.63 6.29
N TYR A 20 -13.63 -10.53 7.27
CA TYR A 20 -13.06 -11.87 7.15
C TYR A 20 -13.89 -12.79 6.24
N GLU A 21 -15.22 -12.62 6.11
CA GLU A 21 -16.06 -13.37 5.19
C GLU A 21 -15.75 -13.06 3.72
N GLU A 22 -15.43 -11.80 3.41
CA GLU A 22 -15.15 -11.33 2.05
C GLU A 22 -13.67 -11.51 1.65
N ASN A 23 -12.75 -11.15 2.55
CA ASN A 23 -11.33 -10.99 2.21
C ASN A 23 -10.42 -12.09 2.77
N ALA A 24 -10.89 -12.86 3.72
CA ALA A 24 -10.07 -13.85 4.42
C ALA A 24 -10.87 -15.11 4.77
N LYS A 25 -11.54 -15.70 3.79
CA LYS A 25 -12.34 -16.94 3.98
C LYS A 25 -11.57 -18.09 4.66
N TRP A 26 -10.27 -18.15 4.45
CA TRP A 26 -9.38 -19.10 5.14
C TRP A 26 -9.24 -18.82 6.64
N ALA A 27 -9.31 -17.55 7.04
CA ALA A 27 -9.21 -17.15 8.43
C ALA A 27 -10.51 -17.35 9.20
N ASP A 28 -11.66 -17.39 8.52
CA ASP A 28 -12.97 -17.57 9.13
C ASP A 28 -13.02 -18.86 9.94
N THR A 29 -12.62 -19.98 9.37
CA THR A 29 -12.61 -21.29 10.07
C THR A 29 -11.69 -21.28 11.27
N TYR A 30 -10.50 -20.69 11.15
CA TYR A 30 -9.53 -20.62 12.22
C TYR A 30 -10.01 -19.70 13.35
N MET A 31 -10.46 -18.50 13.01
CA MET A 31 -10.95 -17.52 13.99
C MET A 31 -12.21 -18.03 14.70
N LYS A 32 -13.11 -18.66 13.98
CA LYS A 32 -14.31 -19.27 14.57
C LYS A 32 -13.94 -20.35 15.60
N SER A 33 -13.07 -21.28 15.23
CA SER A 33 -12.61 -22.32 16.15
C SER A 33 -11.88 -21.75 17.37
N PHE A 34 -11.14 -20.65 17.19
CA PHE A 34 -10.46 -19.95 18.26
C PHE A 34 -11.46 -19.33 19.24
N TYR A 35 -12.47 -18.61 18.75
CA TYR A 35 -13.50 -18.02 19.60
C TYR A 35 -14.33 -19.08 20.31
N GLU A 36 -14.76 -20.14 19.60
CA GLU A 36 -15.51 -21.27 20.19
C GLU A 36 -14.71 -21.98 21.32
N TYR A 37 -13.40 -22.12 21.13
CA TYR A 37 -12.53 -22.69 22.14
C TYR A 37 -12.48 -21.82 23.41
N TYR A 38 -12.31 -20.51 23.27
CA TYR A 38 -12.21 -19.61 24.41
C TYR A 38 -13.55 -19.41 25.11
N GLU A 39 -14.65 -19.33 24.40
CA GLU A 39 -16.00 -19.24 24.96
C GLU A 39 -16.33 -20.51 25.84
N THR A 40 -15.79 -21.67 25.45
CA THR A 40 -16.05 -22.92 26.15
C THR A 40 -15.08 -23.21 27.28
N ASN A 41 -13.86 -22.67 27.23
CA ASN A 41 -12.75 -23.09 28.11
C ASN A 41 -12.15 -21.97 28.96
N SER A 42 -12.71 -20.76 28.94
CA SER A 42 -12.21 -19.67 29.75
C SER A 42 -13.34 -18.91 30.48
N ASP A 43 -13.03 -18.40 31.66
CA ASP A 43 -13.93 -17.52 32.43
C ASP A 43 -13.88 -16.07 31.94
N VAL A 44 -13.23 -15.84 30.79
CA VAL A 44 -13.08 -14.50 30.17
C VAL A 44 -14.07 -14.38 29.03
N ASP A 45 -14.97 -13.40 29.13
CA ASP A 45 -15.82 -13.01 28.01
C ASP A 45 -14.96 -12.49 26.85
N MET A 46 -14.87 -13.27 25.79
CA MET A 46 -14.20 -12.83 24.56
C MET A 46 -15.09 -11.85 23.82
N VAL A 47 -14.62 -10.62 23.70
CA VAL A 47 -15.29 -9.63 22.85
C VAL A 47 -14.98 -9.94 21.39
N ASN A 48 -15.96 -10.50 20.70
CA ASN A 48 -15.87 -10.67 19.25
C ASN A 48 -16.15 -9.32 18.57
N VAL A 49 -15.13 -8.73 17.97
CA VAL A 49 -15.25 -7.47 17.21
C VAL A 49 -15.38 -7.78 15.73
N ASP A 50 -16.61 -7.74 15.23
CA ASP A 50 -16.87 -7.86 13.80
C ASP A 50 -16.63 -6.52 13.11
N ILE A 51 -15.63 -6.49 12.21
CA ILE A 51 -15.35 -5.32 11.38
C ILE A 51 -16.06 -5.50 10.04
N HIS A 52 -16.99 -4.59 9.75
CA HIS A 52 -17.65 -4.48 8.46
C HIS A 52 -16.95 -3.42 7.63
N SER A 53 -16.60 -3.73 6.40
CA SER A 53 -15.96 -2.78 5.49
C SER A 53 -16.63 -2.76 4.12
N TYR A 54 -16.61 -1.59 3.51
CA TYR A 54 -17.04 -1.38 2.14
C TYR A 54 -16.13 -0.36 1.47
N ARG A 55 -15.77 -0.60 0.23
CA ARG A 55 -14.92 0.29 -0.55
C ARG A 55 -15.74 0.86 -1.72
N ALA A 56 -16.18 2.12 -1.58
CA ALA A 56 -16.74 2.84 -2.71
C ALA A 56 -15.63 3.13 -3.73
N THR A 57 -15.89 2.86 -5.00
CA THR A 57 -14.93 3.04 -6.10
C THR A 57 -15.51 3.91 -7.20
N GLY A 58 -14.67 4.36 -8.14
CA GLY A 58 -15.11 5.18 -9.27
C GLY A 58 -15.55 6.60 -8.87
N LEU A 59 -15.14 7.07 -7.69
CA LEU A 59 -15.42 8.42 -7.24
C LEU A 59 -14.58 9.44 -8.02
N THR A 60 -15.19 10.57 -8.35
CA THR A 60 -14.51 11.70 -8.99
C THR A 60 -13.61 12.41 -7.98
N PRO A 61 -12.36 12.75 -8.31
CA PRO A 61 -11.51 13.57 -7.44
C PRO A 61 -12.10 14.96 -7.16
N ASP A 62 -11.69 15.56 -6.05
CA ASP A 62 -12.08 16.91 -5.61
C ASP A 62 -13.60 17.14 -5.57
N THR A 63 -14.36 16.09 -5.28
CA THR A 63 -15.83 16.08 -5.34
C THR A 63 -16.41 15.70 -3.98
N GLU A 64 -17.44 16.43 -3.54
CA GLU A 64 -18.16 16.11 -2.30
C GLU A 64 -19.16 14.98 -2.53
N TYR A 65 -19.17 14.03 -1.64
CA TYR A 65 -20.08 12.89 -1.62
C TYR A 65 -20.75 12.76 -0.27
N THR A 66 -22.02 12.37 -0.28
CA THR A 66 -22.74 11.98 0.92
C THR A 66 -22.76 10.46 1.01
N PHE A 67 -22.27 9.93 2.11
CA PHE A 67 -22.28 8.50 2.43
C PHE A 67 -23.28 8.24 3.54
N LYS A 68 -24.25 7.36 3.26
CA LYS A 68 -25.23 6.91 4.24
C LYS A 68 -25.09 5.42 4.47
N VAL A 69 -25.00 5.01 5.71
CA VAL A 69 -24.87 3.60 6.11
C VAL A 69 -26.12 3.21 6.88
N VAL A 70 -26.78 2.13 6.46
CA VAL A 70 -28.03 1.63 7.05
C VAL A 70 -27.86 0.19 7.48
N ALA A 71 -28.14 -0.12 8.74
CA ALA A 71 -28.10 -1.48 9.24
C ALA A 71 -29.17 -2.35 8.59
N VAL A 72 -28.81 -3.59 8.25
CA VAL A 72 -29.75 -4.59 7.69
C VAL A 72 -29.77 -5.87 8.52
N ASP A 73 -30.87 -6.60 8.43
CA ASP A 73 -30.98 -7.95 8.99
C ASP A 73 -30.42 -9.02 8.03
N LYS A 74 -30.51 -10.28 8.42
CA LYS A 74 -30.05 -11.44 7.63
C LYS A 74 -30.75 -11.61 6.28
N ASP A 75 -31.93 -11.02 6.12
CA ASP A 75 -32.73 -11.06 4.90
C ASP A 75 -32.51 -9.81 4.03
N GLY A 76 -31.58 -8.93 4.43
CA GLY A 76 -31.23 -7.68 3.74
C GLY A 76 -32.21 -6.53 3.98
N LYS A 77 -33.16 -6.70 4.93
CA LYS A 77 -34.15 -5.67 5.24
C LYS A 77 -33.55 -4.61 6.18
N GLU A 78 -33.73 -3.35 5.81
CA GLU A 78 -33.24 -2.22 6.61
C GLU A 78 -33.96 -2.11 7.96
N LEU A 79 -33.15 -1.87 9.01
CA LEU A 79 -33.60 -1.81 10.40
C LEU A 79 -33.89 -0.38 10.87
N GLY A 80 -33.86 0.59 9.96
CA GLY A 80 -34.22 1.98 10.22
C GLY A 80 -33.12 2.81 10.90
N THR A 81 -32.05 2.21 11.43
CA THR A 81 -30.91 2.94 11.98
C THR A 81 -29.94 3.30 10.86
N ALA A 82 -29.74 4.58 10.64
CA ALA A 82 -28.84 5.10 9.63
C ALA A 82 -27.85 6.09 10.22
N LYS A 83 -26.64 6.13 9.66
CA LYS A 83 -25.67 7.19 9.88
C LYS A 83 -25.26 7.77 8.54
N GLU A 84 -25.19 9.08 8.45
CA GLU A 84 -24.81 9.81 7.24
C GLU A 84 -23.64 10.74 7.53
N ILE A 85 -22.70 10.82 6.60
CA ILE A 85 -21.58 11.76 6.60
C ILE A 85 -21.39 12.33 5.20
N SER A 86 -20.89 13.55 5.12
CA SER A 86 -20.39 14.12 3.87
C SER A 86 -18.87 14.16 3.91
N GLN A 87 -18.26 13.78 2.81
CA GLN A 87 -16.82 13.78 2.66
C GLN A 87 -16.43 14.18 1.25
N LYS A 88 -15.45 15.07 1.13
CA LYS A 88 -14.87 15.43 -0.13
C LYS A 88 -13.71 14.48 -0.47
N THR A 89 -13.69 13.97 -1.71
CA THR A 89 -12.55 13.20 -2.21
C THR A 89 -11.32 14.09 -2.37
N THR A 90 -10.14 13.51 -2.27
CA THR A 90 -8.88 14.21 -2.51
C THR A 90 -8.78 14.69 -3.95
N VAL A 91 -7.96 15.69 -4.21
CA VAL A 91 -7.60 16.10 -5.58
C VAL A 91 -6.89 14.96 -6.29
N LYS A 92 -6.93 14.96 -7.64
CA LYS A 92 -6.14 14.00 -8.41
C LYS A 92 -4.66 14.22 -8.09
N PRO A 93 -3.90 13.18 -7.71
CA PRO A 93 -2.47 13.30 -7.46
C PRO A 93 -1.73 13.85 -8.69
N GLU A 94 -0.77 14.73 -8.48
CA GLU A 94 0.23 15.07 -9.49
C GLU A 94 1.11 13.85 -9.76
N GLU A 95 1.40 13.57 -11.03
CA GLU A 95 2.15 12.38 -11.43
C GLU A 95 3.60 12.73 -11.76
N PHE A 96 4.52 11.96 -11.19
CA PHE A 96 5.97 12.06 -11.38
C PHE A 96 6.44 10.75 -12.02
N ASN A 97 6.43 10.71 -13.36
CA ASN A 97 6.81 9.51 -14.09
C ASN A 97 8.34 9.39 -14.13
N ILE A 98 8.89 8.25 -13.73
CA ILE A 98 10.34 8.02 -13.70
C ILE A 98 11.02 8.19 -15.06
N LEU A 99 10.30 8.02 -16.16
CA LEU A 99 10.81 8.23 -17.51
C LEU A 99 11.17 9.70 -17.76
N ASP A 100 10.43 10.64 -17.19
CA ASP A 100 10.67 12.07 -17.31
C ASP A 100 11.98 12.49 -16.59
N TYR A 101 12.46 11.66 -15.67
CA TYR A 101 13.72 11.83 -14.96
C TYR A 101 14.87 11.02 -15.57
N GLY A 102 14.63 10.31 -16.67
CA GLY A 102 15.65 9.61 -17.44
C GLY A 102 15.88 8.15 -17.07
N ALA A 103 14.93 7.51 -16.34
CA ALA A 103 14.95 6.07 -16.15
C ALA A 103 14.80 5.33 -17.50
N VAL A 104 15.48 4.21 -17.62
CA VAL A 104 15.51 3.39 -18.85
C VAL A 104 15.14 1.95 -18.52
N ALA A 105 14.16 1.42 -19.23
CA ALA A 105 13.80 0.01 -19.14
C ALA A 105 14.82 -0.86 -19.88
N THR A 106 15.17 -1.99 -19.28
CA THR A 106 16.18 -2.92 -19.80
C THR A 106 15.76 -4.37 -19.57
N GLU A 107 16.56 -5.30 -20.07
CA GLU A 107 16.45 -6.70 -19.67
C GLU A 107 16.73 -6.84 -18.16
N GLY A 108 16.15 -7.86 -17.54
CA GLY A 108 16.49 -8.23 -16.17
C GLY A 108 17.89 -8.85 -16.10
N TYR A 109 18.69 -8.43 -15.12
CA TYR A 109 20.06 -8.91 -14.95
C TYR A 109 20.16 -9.82 -13.73
N THR A 110 20.80 -10.99 -13.92
CA THR A 110 21.16 -11.94 -12.85
C THR A 110 22.62 -11.87 -12.45
N SER A 111 23.43 -11.10 -13.20
CA SER A 111 24.85 -10.83 -12.93
C SER A 111 25.16 -9.39 -13.29
N TYR A 112 26.32 -8.90 -12.87
CA TYR A 112 26.74 -7.52 -13.12
C TYR A 112 28.15 -7.43 -13.70
N ASN A 113 28.38 -6.33 -14.38
CA ASN A 113 29.65 -5.85 -14.89
C ASN A 113 29.60 -4.32 -14.87
N ASP A 114 30.63 -3.65 -15.34
CA ASP A 114 30.70 -2.17 -15.31
C ASP A 114 29.56 -1.50 -16.08
N GLU A 115 29.12 -2.08 -17.20
CA GLU A 115 28.03 -1.54 -18.02
C GLU A 115 26.69 -1.66 -17.27
N VAL A 116 26.41 -2.84 -16.68
CA VAL A 116 25.21 -3.06 -15.86
C VAL A 116 25.22 -2.16 -14.65
N ASN A 117 26.36 -2.03 -13.94
CA ASN A 117 26.48 -1.15 -12.79
C ASN A 117 26.17 0.32 -13.16
N ALA A 118 26.76 0.82 -14.24
CA ALA A 118 26.51 2.19 -14.70
C ALA A 118 25.02 2.45 -15.04
N LEU A 119 24.34 1.45 -15.63
CA LEU A 119 22.93 1.54 -15.94
C LEU A 119 22.06 1.53 -14.67
N VAL A 120 22.37 0.65 -13.72
CA VAL A 120 21.68 0.57 -12.43
C VAL A 120 21.82 1.88 -11.67
N GLU A 121 23.04 2.44 -11.60
CA GLU A 121 23.27 3.74 -10.96
C GLU A 121 22.47 4.87 -11.62
N LYS A 122 22.43 4.88 -12.96
CA LYS A 122 21.62 5.85 -13.72
C LYS A 122 20.15 5.74 -13.36
N ASN A 123 19.60 4.52 -13.37
CA ASN A 123 18.19 4.27 -13.04
C ASN A 123 17.89 4.62 -11.58
N THR A 124 18.76 4.22 -10.66
CA THR A 124 18.60 4.56 -9.23
C THR A 124 18.51 6.07 -9.04
N LYS A 125 19.41 6.83 -9.66
CA LYS A 125 19.39 8.30 -9.59
C LYS A 125 18.13 8.90 -10.21
N ALA A 126 17.68 8.36 -11.34
CA ALA A 126 16.48 8.85 -12.03
C ALA A 126 15.20 8.58 -11.21
N ILE A 127 15.06 7.37 -10.69
CA ILE A 127 13.90 6.99 -9.87
C ILE A 127 13.91 7.78 -8.54
N GLN A 128 15.08 7.92 -7.90
CA GLN A 128 15.20 8.72 -6.68
C GLN A 128 14.86 10.19 -6.94
N ALA A 129 15.30 10.75 -8.08
CA ALA A 129 14.96 12.13 -8.43
C ALA A 129 13.45 12.34 -8.63
N ALA A 130 12.72 11.35 -9.18
CA ALA A 130 11.26 11.39 -9.26
C ALA A 130 10.61 11.36 -7.85
N ILE A 131 11.14 10.51 -6.96
CA ILE A 131 10.68 10.43 -5.56
C ILE A 131 10.94 11.77 -4.85
N ASP A 132 12.12 12.33 -5.00
CA ASP A 132 12.52 13.58 -4.33
C ASP A 132 11.70 14.78 -4.84
N ALA A 133 11.38 14.82 -6.12
CA ALA A 133 10.55 15.84 -6.72
C ALA A 133 9.07 15.73 -6.37
N CYS A 134 8.60 14.52 -6.04
CA CYS A 134 7.19 14.28 -5.78
C CYS A 134 6.68 15.13 -4.60
N THR A 135 5.63 15.89 -4.83
CA THR A 135 5.00 16.75 -3.81
C THR A 135 4.12 15.94 -2.86
N PRO A 136 3.85 16.40 -1.63
CA PRO A 136 2.91 15.75 -0.73
C PRO A 136 1.55 15.52 -1.39
N GLY A 137 1.03 14.29 -1.30
CA GLY A 137 -0.17 13.86 -1.99
C GLY A 137 0.04 13.49 -3.46
N GLY A 138 1.26 13.65 -3.99
CA GLY A 138 1.63 13.26 -5.34
C GLY A 138 1.87 11.75 -5.50
N LYS A 139 2.12 11.35 -6.74
CA LYS A 139 2.29 9.96 -7.13
C LYS A 139 3.50 9.77 -8.04
N VAL A 140 4.46 8.96 -7.60
CA VAL A 140 5.56 8.48 -8.45
C VAL A 140 5.08 7.29 -9.26
N VAL A 141 5.21 7.37 -10.57
CA VAL A 141 4.76 6.30 -11.48
C VAL A 141 5.96 5.56 -12.04
N ILE A 142 5.99 4.25 -11.80
CA ILE A 142 6.91 3.29 -12.46
C ILE A 142 6.07 2.55 -13.52
N PRO A 143 6.08 3.03 -14.77
CA PRO A 143 5.17 2.54 -15.79
C PRO A 143 5.53 1.12 -16.25
N GLN A 144 4.58 0.47 -16.89
CA GLN A 144 4.88 -0.76 -17.61
C GLN A 144 5.86 -0.45 -18.76
N ALA A 145 6.94 -1.22 -18.81
CA ALA A 145 7.88 -1.18 -19.91
C ALA A 145 7.42 -2.09 -21.07
N GLU A 146 8.00 -1.88 -22.25
CA GLU A 146 7.77 -2.75 -23.40
C GLU A 146 8.21 -4.19 -23.10
N ASP A 147 7.71 -5.13 -23.88
CA ASP A 147 7.81 -6.59 -23.80
C ASP A 147 8.96 -7.14 -22.95
N GLY A 148 8.63 -7.56 -21.71
CA GLY A 148 9.55 -8.25 -20.83
C GLY A 148 10.66 -7.40 -20.21
N LYS A 149 10.73 -6.11 -20.54
CA LYS A 149 11.69 -5.17 -19.92
C LYS A 149 11.28 -4.76 -18.54
N VAL A 150 12.28 -4.40 -17.75
CA VAL A 150 12.14 -4.02 -16.34
C VAL A 150 12.97 -2.76 -16.05
N PHE A 151 12.66 -2.09 -14.95
CA PHE A 151 13.53 -1.04 -14.42
C PHE A 151 14.40 -1.64 -13.32
N VAL A 152 15.72 -1.66 -13.53
CA VAL A 152 16.68 -2.19 -12.55
C VAL A 152 17.21 -1.05 -11.71
N SER A 153 17.18 -1.19 -10.37
CA SER A 153 17.63 -0.15 -9.45
C SER A 153 18.38 -0.72 -8.25
N GLY A 154 19.19 0.09 -7.62
CA GLY A 154 19.71 -0.08 -6.26
C GLY A 154 18.69 0.39 -5.23
N ALA A 155 19.16 0.67 -4.00
CA ALA A 155 18.32 1.16 -2.91
C ALA A 155 17.69 2.52 -3.24
N LEU A 156 16.40 2.64 -2.93
CA LEU A 156 15.58 3.84 -3.10
C LEU A 156 14.98 4.25 -1.76
N TRP A 157 14.90 5.55 -1.52
CA TRP A 157 14.42 6.15 -0.29
C TRP A 157 13.09 6.83 -0.53
N LEU A 158 12.05 6.32 0.10
CA LEU A 158 10.71 6.90 0.05
C LEU A 158 10.61 8.05 1.05
N LYS A 159 9.73 8.99 0.76
CA LYS A 159 9.36 10.07 1.68
C LYS A 159 7.89 9.97 2.07
N SER A 160 7.49 10.72 3.10
CA SER A 160 6.12 10.77 3.60
C SER A 160 5.16 11.37 2.58
N ASP A 161 3.88 11.05 2.72
CA ASP A 161 2.76 11.62 1.98
C ASP A 161 2.84 11.47 0.45
N ILE A 162 3.53 10.45 -0.06
CA ILE A 162 3.56 10.12 -1.48
C ILE A 162 2.96 8.73 -1.75
N THR A 163 2.54 8.51 -2.98
CA THR A 163 2.16 7.20 -3.50
C THR A 163 3.20 6.74 -4.51
N VAL A 164 3.64 5.49 -4.44
CA VAL A 164 4.40 4.84 -5.51
C VAL A 164 3.47 3.86 -6.22
N GLU A 165 3.17 4.15 -7.49
CA GLU A 165 2.39 3.30 -8.37
C GLU A 165 3.32 2.48 -9.25
N LEU A 166 3.26 1.16 -9.08
CA LEU A 166 4.09 0.20 -9.82
C LEU A 166 3.21 -0.56 -10.81
N ASP A 167 3.13 -0.08 -12.05
CA ASP A 167 2.42 -0.75 -13.15
C ASP A 167 3.31 -1.75 -13.89
N GLY A 168 4.61 -1.54 -13.82
CA GLY A 168 5.63 -2.38 -14.44
C GLY A 168 6.38 -3.25 -13.42
N THR A 169 7.64 -3.55 -13.72
CA THR A 169 8.52 -4.32 -12.85
C THR A 169 9.71 -3.47 -12.44
N LEU A 170 9.89 -3.33 -11.13
CA LEU A 170 11.09 -2.78 -10.52
C LEU A 170 11.96 -3.97 -10.04
N TRP A 171 13.13 -4.12 -10.61
CA TRP A 171 14.05 -5.22 -10.34
C TRP A 171 15.23 -4.74 -9.49
N ALA A 172 15.55 -5.46 -8.44
CA ALA A 172 16.71 -5.18 -7.62
C ALA A 172 18.02 -5.45 -8.40
N SER A 173 19.01 -4.60 -8.24
CA SER A 173 20.34 -4.82 -8.77
C SER A 173 20.92 -6.17 -8.35
N PRO A 174 21.62 -6.90 -9.24
CA PRO A 174 22.36 -8.09 -8.84
C PRO A 174 23.67 -7.78 -8.07
N ASN A 175 24.10 -6.52 -8.03
CA ASN A 175 25.27 -6.08 -7.29
C ASN A 175 24.86 -5.55 -5.91
N SER A 176 25.34 -6.20 -4.85
CA SER A 176 25.07 -5.82 -3.45
C SER A 176 25.58 -4.43 -3.08
N ASP A 177 26.62 -3.92 -3.79
CA ASP A 177 27.19 -2.60 -3.51
C ASP A 177 26.21 -1.45 -3.82
N HIS A 178 25.16 -1.73 -4.61
CA HIS A 178 24.06 -0.78 -4.86
C HIS A 178 23.04 -0.70 -3.72
N PHE A 179 23.24 -1.49 -2.67
CA PHE A 179 22.44 -1.49 -1.46
C PHE A 179 23.33 -1.20 -0.26
N GLU A 180 23.77 0.04 -0.13
CA GLU A 180 24.72 0.47 0.90
C GLU A 180 24.45 -0.20 2.25
N ILE A 181 25.52 -0.57 2.93
CA ILE A 181 25.44 -1.20 4.24
C ILE A 181 25.05 -0.15 5.26
N GLY A 182 23.80 -0.20 5.70
CA GLY A 182 23.27 0.67 6.73
C GLY A 182 23.65 0.23 8.13
N PHE A 183 23.75 1.18 9.03
CA PHE A 183 23.91 0.91 10.45
C PHE A 183 22.59 0.37 11.01
N LEU A 184 22.61 -0.83 11.59
CA LEU A 184 21.42 -1.33 12.29
C LEU A 184 21.32 -0.68 13.68
N MET A 185 20.18 -0.09 13.94
CA MET A 185 19.83 0.59 15.18
C MET A 185 19.72 -0.33 16.42
N TYR A 186 20.19 -1.56 16.32
CA TYR A 186 20.17 -2.51 17.44
C TYR A 186 21.60 -2.71 17.99
N PRO A 187 21.90 -2.20 19.19
CA PRO A 187 23.25 -2.27 19.78
C PRO A 187 23.75 -3.70 20.06
N PHE A 188 22.93 -4.71 19.78
CA PHE A 188 23.26 -6.11 20.02
C PHE A 188 23.60 -6.93 18.77
N TYR A 189 23.50 -6.34 17.58
CA TYR A 189 23.86 -7.00 16.33
C TYR A 189 25.07 -6.32 15.70
N THR A 190 26.13 -7.10 15.50
CA THR A 190 27.36 -6.67 14.82
C THR A 190 27.31 -6.91 13.32
N ASP A 191 26.18 -7.40 12.79
CA ASP A 191 26.04 -7.72 11.39
C ASP A 191 25.69 -6.46 10.58
N THR A 192 26.47 -6.21 9.54
CA THR A 192 26.15 -5.22 8.51
C THR A 192 25.12 -5.78 7.56
N ARG A 193 24.00 -5.10 7.41
CA ARG A 193 22.95 -5.48 6.46
C ARG A 193 22.80 -4.40 5.40
N GLY A 194 22.60 -4.84 4.15
CA GLY A 194 22.24 -3.94 3.07
C GLY A 194 20.83 -3.39 3.25
N TRP A 195 20.59 -2.21 2.71
CA TRP A 195 19.26 -1.63 2.61
C TRP A 195 18.36 -2.43 1.65
N GLY A 196 17.07 -2.34 1.82
CA GLY A 196 16.10 -2.89 0.87
C GLY A 196 16.05 -2.12 -0.45
N LEU A 197 15.36 -2.66 -1.43
CA LEU A 197 15.11 -1.95 -2.69
C LEU A 197 14.28 -0.68 -2.46
N LEU A 198 13.24 -0.77 -1.63
CA LEU A 198 12.42 0.35 -1.17
C LEU A 198 12.59 0.51 0.33
N ASN A 199 13.00 1.70 0.77
CA ASN A 199 13.23 2.01 2.16
C ASN A 199 12.32 3.16 2.59
N ALA A 200 11.52 2.94 3.62
CA ALA A 200 10.63 3.93 4.22
C ALA A 200 11.15 4.31 5.61
N THR A 201 12.41 4.69 5.69
CA THR A 201 13.07 5.16 6.91
C THR A 201 13.98 6.33 6.57
N SER A 202 14.31 7.16 7.56
CA SER A 202 15.30 8.20 7.35
C SER A 202 16.68 7.58 7.08
N ALA A 203 17.40 8.12 6.10
CA ALA A 203 18.82 7.82 5.90
C ALA A 203 19.69 8.41 7.03
N ASP A 204 19.17 9.41 7.74
CA ASP A 204 19.78 9.98 8.94
C ASP A 204 19.18 9.31 10.18
N GLU A 205 19.98 8.58 10.94
CA GLU A 205 19.57 7.90 12.18
C GLU A 205 18.99 8.85 13.26
N ASN A 206 19.26 10.14 13.12
CA ASN A 206 18.83 11.19 14.05
C ASN A 206 17.63 12.01 13.54
N ALA A 207 17.21 11.79 12.29
CA ALA A 207 16.05 12.45 11.71
C ALA A 207 14.86 11.49 11.63
N PRO A 208 13.72 11.79 12.24
CA PRO A 208 12.51 11.02 12.02
C PRO A 208 12.07 11.14 10.55
N LEU A 209 11.28 10.18 10.07
CA LEU A 209 10.51 10.35 8.84
C LEU A 209 9.57 11.54 9.03
N GLU A 210 9.70 12.56 8.19
CA GLU A 210 8.77 13.68 8.11
C GLU A 210 7.59 13.32 7.18
#